data_d104c8367c2d66a7cefdc8e88a684582
#
_entry.id   d104c8367c2d66a7cefdc8e88a684582
#
_cell.length_a   1.000
_cell.length_b   1.000
_cell.length_c   1.000
_cell.angle_alpha   90.00
_cell.angle_beta   90.00
_cell.angle_gamma   90.00
#
_symmetry.space_group_name_H-M   'P 1'
#
loop_
_entity.id
_entity.type
_entity.pdbx_description
1 polymer ?
#
loop_
_entity_poly.entity_id
_entity_poly.type
_entity_poly.pdbx_seq_one_letter_code
_entity_poly.pdbx_strand_id
1 'polypeptide(L)'
;LIDKISIGTASFGMQYGITNTSSRFTDDDIEEVLRIAKKNHIDTIDTAIAYGESESRLGKHDLKEFQIITKIPKFSSEETNIEKWINEEIESSLLRLNKNKIHTILLHHPNDLKKSEGKIIYESLKKFKDQNIISKLGVSIYSPNELDTIFSNFDFEIVQAPFNVIDNSLINSGWMKKLNENGIEIHTRSTFLQGLLLCNLNEIPYKFNKWKDIFESWDYQTSNINISKMEACLNHSNSFNEINKIIVGIDNLSQFKEILSYDLSKDYQRLQSFNCLDKTLINPSNWDSL
;
A
#
# COMPACT_ATOMS: atom_id res chain seq x y z
N LEU A 1 -3.75 17.48 5.28
CA LEU A 1 -3.84 16.73 4.01
C LEU A 1 -2.59 15.90 3.73
N ILE A 2 -1.40 16.42 3.98
CA ILE A 2 -0.12 15.65 3.90
C ILE A 2 -0.09 14.56 4.99
N ASP A 3 -0.80 14.71 6.06
CA ASP A 3 -0.96 13.76 7.18
C ASP A 3 -1.56 12.41 6.77
N LYS A 4 -2.29 12.34 5.65
CA LYS A 4 -2.76 11.07 5.07
C LYS A 4 -1.66 10.35 4.28
N ILE A 5 -0.62 11.02 3.80
CA ILE A 5 0.44 10.39 3.02
C ILE A 5 1.25 9.44 3.91
N SER A 6 1.53 8.27 3.39
CA SER A 6 2.41 7.26 3.99
C SER A 6 3.45 6.80 2.97
N ILE A 7 4.66 6.52 3.41
CA ILE A 7 5.73 6.12 2.51
C ILE A 7 5.68 4.62 2.27
N GLY A 8 5.46 4.21 1.02
CA GLY A 8 5.61 2.83 0.57
C GLY A 8 7.06 2.53 0.19
N THR A 9 7.65 1.50 0.75
CA THR A 9 9.09 1.25 0.70
C THR A 9 9.51 0.04 -0.13
N ALA A 10 8.66 -0.48 -1.01
CA ALA A 10 9.02 -1.61 -1.87
C ALA A 10 10.28 -1.32 -2.70
N SER A 11 10.39 -0.11 -3.28
CA SER A 11 11.56 0.35 -4.06
C SER A 11 12.84 0.51 -3.24
N PHE A 12 12.75 0.57 -1.91
CA PHE A 12 13.96 0.60 -1.05
C PHE A 12 14.65 -0.77 -1.02
N GLY A 13 13.89 -1.85 -1.13
CA GLY A 13 14.40 -3.21 -0.98
C GLY A 13 14.53 -4.00 -2.27
N MET A 14 13.79 -3.66 -3.31
CA MET A 14 13.73 -4.42 -4.56
C MET A 14 13.42 -3.52 -5.75
N GLN A 15 13.66 -4.01 -6.98
CA GLN A 15 13.16 -3.34 -8.19
C GLN A 15 11.65 -3.42 -8.18
N TYR A 16 10.98 -2.27 -8.21
CA TYR A 16 9.53 -2.19 -8.12
C TYR A 16 8.96 -1.12 -9.07
N GLY A 17 7.81 -1.41 -9.67
CA GLY A 17 7.17 -0.54 -10.66
C GLY A 17 7.55 -0.92 -12.08
N ILE A 18 6.56 -0.92 -13.00
CA ILE A 18 6.75 -1.33 -14.41
C ILE A 18 7.43 -0.23 -15.23
N THR A 19 7.39 0.99 -14.76
CA THR A 19 7.97 2.17 -15.42
C THR A 19 9.23 2.66 -14.73
N ASN A 20 9.57 2.05 -13.59
CA ASN A 20 10.74 2.46 -12.83
C ASN A 20 12.03 1.99 -13.47
N THR A 21 12.69 2.91 -14.15
CA THR A 21 14.06 2.76 -14.72
C THR A 21 15.12 3.38 -13.84
N SER A 22 14.75 3.95 -12.70
CA SER A 22 15.66 4.61 -11.79
C SER A 22 16.64 3.63 -11.16
N SER A 23 17.82 4.11 -10.81
CA SER A 23 18.73 3.35 -9.93
C SER A 23 18.04 3.13 -8.58
N ARG A 24 18.39 2.00 -7.95
CA ARG A 24 17.92 1.70 -6.60
C ARG A 24 18.29 2.83 -5.63
N PHE A 25 17.41 3.16 -4.69
CA PHE A 25 17.72 4.10 -3.60
C PHE A 25 19.05 3.75 -2.93
N THR A 26 19.89 4.75 -2.67
CA THR A 26 21.03 4.62 -1.78
C THR A 26 20.56 4.72 -0.32
N ASP A 27 21.41 4.37 0.64
CA ASP A 27 21.06 4.55 2.06
C ASP A 27 20.98 6.05 2.41
N ASP A 28 21.79 6.90 1.76
CA ASP A 28 21.72 8.38 1.89
C ASP A 28 20.39 8.93 1.36
N ASP A 29 19.90 8.40 0.24
CA ASP A 29 18.56 8.78 -0.28
C ASP A 29 17.45 8.41 0.70
N ILE A 30 17.53 7.23 1.32
CA ILE A 30 16.56 6.80 2.34
C ILE A 30 16.60 7.73 3.55
N GLU A 31 17.79 8.09 4.04
CA GLU A 31 17.95 9.02 5.14
C GLU A 31 17.32 10.38 4.82
N GLU A 32 17.56 10.90 3.61
CA GLU A 32 16.99 12.16 3.18
C GLU A 32 15.46 12.10 3.03
N VAL A 33 14.90 10.97 2.50
CA VAL A 33 13.45 10.75 2.47
C VAL A 33 12.87 10.80 3.88
N LEU A 34 13.47 10.08 4.83
CA LEU A 34 13.00 10.05 6.22
C LEU A 34 13.08 11.44 6.88
N ARG A 35 14.17 12.19 6.63
CA ARG A 35 14.35 13.56 7.12
C ARG A 35 13.27 14.50 6.57
N ILE A 36 12.96 14.41 5.28
CA ILE A 36 11.92 15.21 4.64
C ILE A 36 10.53 14.80 5.16
N ALA A 37 10.28 13.52 5.35
CA ALA A 37 9.03 13.00 5.90
C ALA A 37 8.74 13.56 7.29
N LYS A 38 9.71 13.52 8.20
CA LYS A 38 9.61 14.11 9.54
C LYS A 38 9.28 15.60 9.47
N LYS A 39 9.98 16.36 8.62
CA LYS A 39 9.73 17.79 8.44
C LYS A 39 8.31 18.11 7.98
N ASN A 40 7.69 17.22 7.23
CA ASN A 40 6.33 17.36 6.69
C ASN A 40 5.28 16.60 7.49
N HIS A 41 5.60 16.15 8.71
CA HIS A 41 4.69 15.44 9.61
C HIS A 41 4.11 14.13 9.03
N ILE A 42 4.84 13.50 8.11
CA ILE A 42 4.53 12.14 7.64
C ILE A 42 5.05 11.17 8.70
N ASP A 43 4.15 10.48 9.35
CA ASP A 43 4.42 9.64 10.51
C ASP A 43 4.40 8.13 10.21
N THR A 44 4.00 7.72 9.01
CA THR A 44 3.73 6.31 8.69
C THR A 44 4.61 5.83 7.54
N ILE A 45 5.26 4.68 7.77
CA ILE A 45 6.06 3.95 6.78
C ILE A 45 5.44 2.57 6.57
N ASP A 46 5.11 2.24 5.33
CA ASP A 46 4.61 0.93 4.91
C ASP A 46 5.72 0.12 4.25
N THR A 47 6.04 -1.01 4.83
CA THR A 47 7.00 -2.00 4.33
C THR A 47 6.38 -3.39 4.32
N ALA A 48 7.15 -4.42 4.00
CA ALA A 48 6.77 -5.82 4.12
C ALA A 48 8.02 -6.71 4.24
N ILE A 49 7.89 -7.83 4.92
CA ILE A 49 8.93 -8.86 5.00
C ILE A 49 9.35 -9.32 3.58
N ALA A 50 8.37 -9.40 2.67
CA ALA A 50 8.58 -9.79 1.27
C ALA A 50 9.22 -8.71 0.38
N TYR A 51 9.53 -7.50 0.90
CA TYR A 51 10.11 -6.42 0.07
C TYR A 51 11.65 -6.44 0.06
N GLY A 52 12.24 -7.63 -0.05
CA GLY A 52 13.69 -7.81 -0.14
C GLY A 52 14.42 -7.22 1.07
N GLU A 53 15.32 -6.28 0.84
CA GLU A 53 16.13 -5.65 1.90
C GLU A 53 15.45 -4.42 2.54
N SER A 54 14.19 -4.12 2.24
CA SER A 54 13.55 -2.87 2.68
C SER A 54 13.60 -2.69 4.19
N GLU A 55 13.23 -3.72 4.98
CA GLU A 55 13.25 -3.63 6.45
C GLU A 55 14.66 -3.42 7.00
N SER A 56 15.65 -4.16 6.49
CA SER A 56 17.04 -4.06 6.97
C SER A 56 17.70 -2.72 6.62
N ARG A 57 17.31 -2.14 5.48
CA ARG A 57 17.77 -0.81 5.09
C ARG A 57 17.12 0.28 5.93
N LEU A 58 15.82 0.19 6.18
CA LEU A 58 15.11 1.09 7.09
C LEU A 58 15.71 1.04 8.50
N GLY A 59 16.03 -0.15 9.01
CA GLY A 59 16.57 -0.35 10.35
C GLY A 59 17.97 0.26 10.60
N LYS A 60 18.68 0.72 9.56
CA LYS A 60 19.92 1.48 9.68
C LYS A 60 19.71 2.93 10.11
N HIS A 61 18.46 3.43 10.03
CA HIS A 61 18.13 4.82 10.27
C HIS A 61 17.27 5.00 11.53
N ASP A 62 17.13 6.25 12.01
CA ASP A 62 16.27 6.57 13.15
C ASP A 62 14.78 6.58 12.77
N LEU A 63 14.09 5.51 13.19
CA LEU A 63 12.67 5.29 12.95
C LEU A 63 11.78 5.61 14.16
N LYS A 64 12.28 6.29 15.20
CA LYS A 64 11.55 6.49 16.47
C LYS A 64 10.20 7.20 16.31
N GLU A 65 10.15 8.18 15.42
CA GLU A 65 8.95 8.99 15.18
C GLU A 65 7.98 8.36 14.18
N PHE A 66 8.33 7.20 13.60
CA PHE A 66 7.52 6.56 12.58
C PHE A 66 6.71 5.38 13.11
N GLN A 67 5.46 5.34 12.72
CA GLN A 67 4.59 4.18 12.80
C GLN A 67 4.93 3.22 11.67
N ILE A 68 5.58 2.11 12.01
CA ILE A 68 5.98 1.11 11.01
C ILE A 68 4.83 0.12 10.82
N ILE A 69 4.43 -0.03 9.55
CA ILE A 69 3.53 -1.07 9.08
C ILE A 69 4.36 -2.07 8.30
N THR A 70 4.34 -3.33 8.70
CA THR A 70 4.93 -4.42 7.91
C THR A 70 3.93 -5.56 7.71
N LYS A 71 4.29 -6.54 6.89
CA LYS A 71 3.36 -7.57 6.44
C LYS A 71 3.99 -8.95 6.55
N ILE A 72 3.24 -9.87 7.17
CA ILE A 72 3.59 -11.29 7.21
C ILE A 72 3.40 -11.88 5.81
N PRO A 73 4.38 -12.63 5.28
CA PRO A 73 4.28 -13.23 3.96
C PRO A 73 3.20 -14.31 3.89
N LYS A 74 2.99 -14.87 2.70
CA LYS A 74 2.07 -15.98 2.48
C LYS A 74 2.52 -17.20 3.29
N PHE A 75 1.57 -17.81 3.99
CA PHE A 75 1.80 -19.07 4.68
C PHE A 75 2.11 -20.20 3.68
N SER A 76 3.25 -20.87 3.88
CA SER A 76 3.63 -22.05 3.11
C SER A 76 3.06 -23.31 3.76
N SER A 77 2.48 -24.20 2.95
CA SER A 77 2.00 -25.50 3.42
C SER A 77 3.13 -26.47 3.85
N GLU A 78 4.39 -26.10 3.59
CA GLU A 78 5.57 -26.85 4.06
C GLU A 78 5.88 -26.58 5.53
N GLU A 79 5.34 -25.49 6.09
CA GLU A 79 5.50 -25.16 7.51
C GLU A 79 4.67 -26.08 8.38
N THR A 80 5.35 -26.85 9.23
CA THR A 80 4.71 -27.82 10.13
C THR A 80 4.27 -27.21 11.46
N ASN A 81 4.82 -26.06 11.85
CA ASN A 81 4.50 -25.37 13.10
C ASN A 81 4.24 -23.88 12.86
N ILE A 82 2.97 -23.53 12.75
CA ILE A 82 2.49 -22.19 12.42
C ILE A 82 2.90 -21.16 13.48
N GLU A 83 2.76 -21.51 14.78
CA GLU A 83 3.13 -20.59 15.86
C GLU A 83 4.63 -20.27 15.82
N LYS A 84 5.46 -21.27 15.61
CA LYS A 84 6.89 -21.08 15.49
C LYS A 84 7.24 -20.20 14.30
N TRP A 85 6.63 -20.46 13.14
CA TRP A 85 6.83 -19.67 11.93
C TRP A 85 6.47 -18.19 12.14
N ILE A 86 5.27 -17.89 12.71
CA ILE A 86 4.84 -16.52 13.02
C ILE A 86 5.84 -15.83 13.97
N ASN A 87 6.32 -16.55 14.99
CA ASN A 87 7.30 -16.00 15.93
C ASN A 87 8.60 -15.64 15.21
N GLU A 88 9.13 -16.54 14.39
CA GLU A 88 10.37 -16.32 13.62
C GLU A 88 10.24 -15.14 12.65
N GLU A 89 9.10 -15.00 11.95
CA GLU A 89 8.86 -13.89 11.04
C GLU A 89 8.81 -12.54 11.77
N ILE A 90 8.11 -12.46 12.90
CA ILE A 90 7.99 -11.22 13.67
C ILE A 90 9.31 -10.85 14.34
N GLU A 91 9.99 -11.79 15.00
CA GLU A 91 11.29 -11.56 15.64
C GLU A 91 12.34 -11.11 14.62
N SER A 92 12.38 -11.78 13.47
CA SER A 92 13.29 -11.42 12.38
C SER A 92 12.97 -10.02 11.80
N SER A 93 11.69 -9.66 11.69
CA SER A 93 11.27 -8.32 11.25
C SER A 93 11.69 -7.24 12.27
N LEU A 94 11.49 -7.49 13.56
CA LEU A 94 11.95 -6.59 14.63
C LEU A 94 13.46 -6.37 14.57
N LEU A 95 14.23 -7.45 14.37
CA LEU A 95 15.69 -7.37 14.23
C LEU A 95 16.09 -6.55 12.98
N ARG A 96 15.50 -6.83 11.82
CA ARG A 96 15.78 -6.08 10.57
C ARG A 96 15.45 -4.60 10.71
N LEU A 97 14.32 -4.28 11.32
CA LEU A 97 13.86 -2.89 11.55
C LEU A 97 14.59 -2.21 12.72
N ASN A 98 15.42 -2.95 13.48
CA ASN A 98 16.08 -2.46 14.69
C ASN A 98 15.09 -1.82 15.68
N LYS A 99 13.95 -2.50 15.90
CA LYS A 99 12.86 -2.05 16.78
C LYS A 99 12.45 -3.15 17.78
N ASN A 100 11.94 -2.74 18.93
CA ASN A 100 11.35 -3.63 19.92
C ASN A 100 9.82 -3.72 19.80
N LYS A 101 9.24 -2.89 18.93
CA LYS A 101 7.79 -2.82 18.72
C LYS A 101 7.50 -2.39 17.29
N ILE A 102 6.48 -3.02 16.70
CA ILE A 102 5.92 -2.67 15.40
C ILE A 102 4.53 -2.06 15.61
N HIS A 103 4.23 -0.96 14.92
CA HIS A 103 2.93 -0.32 15.05
C HIS A 103 1.82 -1.22 14.48
N THR A 104 2.00 -1.73 13.27
CA THR A 104 0.98 -2.56 12.61
C THR A 104 1.61 -3.75 11.90
N ILE A 105 1.02 -4.92 12.11
CA ILE A 105 1.25 -6.11 11.28
C ILE A 105 0.02 -6.37 10.42
N LEU A 106 0.23 -6.51 9.11
CA LEU A 106 -0.81 -6.93 8.18
C LEU A 106 -0.54 -8.37 7.72
N LEU A 107 -1.59 -9.15 7.49
CA LEU A 107 -1.48 -10.34 6.67
C LEU A 107 -1.43 -9.93 5.20
N HIS A 108 -0.34 -10.29 4.51
CA HIS A 108 -0.14 -9.94 3.09
C HIS A 108 -1.03 -10.77 2.16
N HIS A 109 -1.47 -11.94 2.64
CA HIS A 109 -2.35 -12.87 1.92
C HIS A 109 -3.54 -13.25 2.82
N PRO A 110 -4.60 -12.43 2.85
CA PRO A 110 -5.74 -12.64 3.75
C PRO A 110 -6.47 -13.95 3.51
N ASN A 111 -6.33 -14.56 2.32
CA ASN A 111 -6.90 -15.87 2.02
C ASN A 111 -6.29 -17.01 2.86
N ASP A 112 -5.14 -16.80 3.52
CA ASP A 112 -4.60 -17.77 4.47
C ASP A 112 -5.52 -17.95 5.70
N LEU A 113 -6.30 -16.91 6.04
CA LEU A 113 -7.31 -16.99 7.12
C LEU A 113 -8.51 -17.87 6.78
N LYS A 114 -8.75 -18.16 5.50
CA LYS A 114 -9.84 -19.03 5.05
C LYS A 114 -9.49 -20.52 5.12
N LYS A 115 -8.21 -20.81 5.35
CA LYS A 115 -7.71 -22.19 5.51
C LYS A 115 -7.96 -22.72 6.91
N SER A 116 -7.77 -24.02 7.12
CA SER A 116 -7.82 -24.66 8.44
C SER A 116 -6.88 -24.03 9.45
N GLU A 117 -5.74 -23.54 8.99
CA GLU A 117 -4.68 -22.88 9.76
C GLU A 117 -5.01 -21.43 10.15
N GLY A 118 -5.98 -20.83 9.50
CA GLY A 118 -6.28 -19.40 9.62
C GLY A 118 -6.52 -18.94 11.05
N LYS A 119 -7.23 -19.74 11.85
CA LYS A 119 -7.44 -19.45 13.27
C LYS A 119 -6.14 -19.44 14.06
N ILE A 120 -5.25 -20.41 13.80
CA ILE A 120 -3.95 -20.49 14.50
C ILE A 120 -3.08 -19.29 14.12
N ILE A 121 -3.05 -18.92 12.83
CA ILE A 121 -2.33 -17.72 12.35
C ILE A 121 -2.82 -16.48 13.10
N TYR A 122 -4.13 -16.26 13.14
CA TYR A 122 -4.72 -15.08 13.79
C TYR A 122 -4.43 -15.03 15.28
N GLU A 123 -4.66 -16.14 16.01
CA GLU A 123 -4.42 -16.21 17.46
C GLU A 123 -2.92 -16.02 17.79
N SER A 124 -2.02 -16.52 16.95
CA SER A 124 -0.58 -16.31 17.14
C SER A 124 -0.21 -14.84 17.00
N LEU A 125 -0.76 -14.13 16.01
CA LEU A 125 -0.54 -12.68 15.85
C LEU A 125 -1.15 -11.89 17.03
N LYS A 126 -2.33 -12.31 17.50
CA LYS A 126 -3.00 -11.68 18.64
C LYS A 126 -2.18 -11.77 19.92
N LYS A 127 -1.45 -12.88 20.17
CA LYS A 127 -0.54 -13.01 21.32
C LYS A 127 0.51 -11.87 21.34
N PHE A 128 1.10 -11.50 20.18
CA PHE A 128 2.04 -10.39 20.10
C PHE A 128 1.39 -9.03 20.37
N LYS A 129 0.12 -8.87 20.02
CA LYS A 129 -0.64 -7.68 20.35
C LYS A 129 -0.91 -7.60 21.86
N ASP A 130 -1.34 -8.71 22.48
CA ASP A 130 -1.57 -8.79 23.93
C ASP A 130 -0.28 -8.52 24.73
N GLN A 131 0.87 -8.91 24.19
CA GLN A 131 2.20 -8.58 24.74
C GLN A 131 2.67 -7.14 24.44
N ASN A 132 1.86 -6.35 23.73
CA ASN A 132 2.20 -4.99 23.33
C ASN A 132 3.46 -4.87 22.45
N ILE A 133 3.83 -5.94 21.76
CA ILE A 133 4.89 -5.97 20.74
C ILE A 133 4.34 -5.41 19.42
N ILE A 134 3.08 -5.67 19.13
CA ILE A 134 2.31 -5.13 18.00
C ILE A 134 1.20 -4.26 18.56
N SER A 135 0.94 -3.09 17.95
CA SER A 135 -0.17 -2.22 18.38
C SER A 135 -1.47 -2.54 17.68
N LYS A 136 -1.42 -2.83 16.38
CA LYS A 136 -2.60 -3.11 15.55
C LYS A 136 -2.38 -4.31 14.64
N LEU A 137 -3.46 -5.05 14.39
CA LEU A 137 -3.53 -6.13 13.41
C LEU A 137 -4.43 -5.73 12.24
N GLY A 138 -4.08 -6.18 11.04
CA GLY A 138 -4.89 -5.92 9.87
C GLY A 138 -4.60 -6.87 8.72
N VAL A 139 -5.19 -6.56 7.57
CA VAL A 139 -5.03 -7.33 6.33
C VAL A 139 -4.73 -6.42 5.15
N SER A 140 -3.93 -6.90 4.20
CA SER A 140 -3.72 -6.26 2.91
C SER A 140 -4.44 -7.07 1.83
N ILE A 141 -5.56 -6.55 1.33
CA ILE A 141 -6.41 -7.24 0.35
C ILE A 141 -6.03 -6.87 -1.09
N TYR A 142 -6.34 -7.75 -2.03
CA TYR A 142 -6.29 -7.49 -3.48
C TYR A 142 -7.67 -7.22 -4.06
N SER A 143 -8.73 -7.67 -3.40
CA SER A 143 -10.11 -7.46 -3.83
C SER A 143 -11.02 -7.37 -2.60
N PRO A 144 -12.01 -6.47 -2.58
CA PRO A 144 -12.97 -6.36 -1.49
C PRO A 144 -13.69 -7.66 -1.13
N ASN A 145 -13.90 -8.56 -2.09
CA ASN A 145 -14.53 -9.87 -1.86
C ASN A 145 -13.75 -10.76 -0.88
N GLU A 146 -12.47 -10.47 -0.65
CA GLU A 146 -11.68 -11.20 0.35
C GLU A 146 -12.20 -10.94 1.76
N LEU A 147 -12.79 -9.75 1.99
CA LEU A 147 -13.36 -9.36 3.27
C LEU A 147 -14.68 -10.09 3.60
N ASP A 148 -15.43 -10.54 2.60
CA ASP A 148 -16.77 -11.14 2.80
C ASP A 148 -16.75 -12.33 3.77
N THR A 149 -15.66 -13.09 3.77
CA THR A 149 -15.51 -14.26 4.62
C THR A 149 -14.74 -13.97 5.92
N ILE A 150 -13.69 -13.12 5.82
CA ILE A 150 -12.78 -12.94 6.97
C ILE A 150 -13.33 -11.94 7.98
N PHE A 151 -14.09 -10.94 7.54
CA PHE A 151 -14.57 -9.84 8.38
C PHE A 151 -15.53 -10.29 9.48
N SER A 152 -16.29 -11.34 9.25
CA SER A 152 -17.21 -11.90 10.27
C SER A 152 -16.56 -12.85 11.28
N ASN A 153 -15.32 -13.26 11.01
CA ASN A 153 -14.64 -14.30 11.80
C ASN A 153 -13.41 -13.80 12.55
N PHE A 154 -12.89 -12.62 12.18
CA PHE A 154 -11.67 -12.06 12.73
C PHE A 154 -11.79 -10.54 12.90
N ASP A 155 -11.26 -10.03 14.01
CA ASP A 155 -11.25 -8.60 14.32
C ASP A 155 -9.95 -7.96 13.83
N PHE A 156 -10.08 -6.95 12.97
CA PHE A 156 -8.96 -6.17 12.46
C PHE A 156 -9.19 -4.68 12.74
N GLU A 157 -8.10 -3.96 12.97
CA GLU A 157 -8.14 -2.51 13.13
C GLU A 157 -7.80 -1.76 11.84
N ILE A 158 -7.15 -2.44 10.88
CA ILE A 158 -6.72 -1.82 9.61
C ILE A 158 -7.00 -2.75 8.45
N VAL A 159 -7.56 -2.20 7.38
CA VAL A 159 -7.62 -2.84 6.06
C VAL A 159 -6.83 -2.00 5.07
N GLN A 160 -5.81 -2.60 4.47
CA GLN A 160 -5.07 -2.01 3.36
C GLN A 160 -5.63 -2.56 2.04
N ALA A 161 -6.05 -1.68 1.13
CA ALA A 161 -6.72 -2.05 -0.13
C ALA A 161 -6.15 -1.28 -1.33
N PRO A 162 -6.17 -1.85 -2.55
CA PRO A 162 -5.91 -1.08 -3.75
C PRO A 162 -7.01 -0.04 -3.96
N PHE A 163 -6.62 1.16 -4.37
CA PHE A 163 -7.55 2.23 -4.68
C PHE A 163 -6.86 3.30 -5.54
N ASN A 164 -7.46 3.65 -6.67
CA ASN A 164 -6.98 4.69 -7.56
C ASN A 164 -8.07 5.12 -8.55
N VAL A 165 -7.77 6.05 -9.45
CA VAL A 165 -8.73 6.64 -10.40
C VAL A 165 -9.44 5.63 -11.30
N ILE A 166 -8.86 4.44 -11.55
CA ILE A 166 -9.49 3.39 -12.37
C ILE A 166 -9.98 2.20 -11.54
N ASP A 167 -9.51 2.02 -10.30
CA ASP A 167 -9.95 0.97 -9.38
C ASP A 167 -10.73 1.57 -8.22
N ASN A 168 -12.05 1.59 -8.36
CA ASN A 168 -13.00 2.02 -7.33
C ASN A 168 -13.74 0.82 -6.70
N SER A 169 -13.18 -0.39 -6.78
CA SER A 169 -13.82 -1.62 -6.31
C SER A 169 -14.18 -1.57 -4.83
N LEU A 170 -13.36 -0.90 -4.00
CA LEU A 170 -13.63 -0.73 -2.57
C LEU A 170 -14.90 0.10 -2.29
N ILE A 171 -15.18 1.11 -3.12
CA ILE A 171 -16.42 1.90 -3.04
C ILE A 171 -17.59 1.09 -3.58
N ASN A 172 -17.44 0.53 -4.78
CA ASN A 172 -18.51 -0.14 -5.52
C ASN A 172 -19.06 -1.38 -4.79
N SER A 173 -18.20 -2.05 -4.02
CA SER A 173 -18.61 -3.18 -3.17
C SER A 173 -19.33 -2.76 -1.89
N GLY A 174 -19.32 -1.47 -1.53
CA GLY A 174 -19.83 -0.97 -0.25
C GLY A 174 -18.88 -1.17 0.94
N TRP A 175 -17.73 -1.83 0.73
CA TRP A 175 -16.79 -2.12 1.82
C TRP A 175 -16.14 -0.87 2.40
N MET A 176 -15.87 0.18 1.62
CA MET A 176 -15.32 1.44 2.16
C MET A 176 -16.24 2.00 3.27
N LYS A 177 -17.55 2.10 2.99
CA LYS A 177 -18.54 2.56 3.96
C LYS A 177 -18.61 1.63 5.17
N LYS A 178 -18.70 0.31 4.95
CA LYS A 178 -18.81 -0.69 6.01
C LYS A 178 -17.61 -0.69 6.96
N LEU A 179 -16.39 -0.56 6.44
CA LEU A 179 -15.18 -0.46 7.26
C LEU A 179 -15.19 0.80 8.12
N ASN A 180 -15.50 1.95 7.52
CA ASN A 180 -15.58 3.23 8.23
C ASN A 180 -16.64 3.20 9.34
N GLU A 181 -17.83 2.67 9.08
CA GLU A 181 -18.91 2.53 10.08
C GLU A 181 -18.53 1.61 11.24
N ASN A 182 -17.61 0.69 11.05
CA ASN A 182 -17.08 -0.20 12.09
C ASN A 182 -15.79 0.32 12.75
N GLY A 183 -15.36 1.55 12.43
CA GLY A 183 -14.17 2.17 13.02
C GLY A 183 -12.85 1.52 12.57
N ILE A 184 -12.85 0.81 11.43
CA ILE A 184 -11.68 0.16 10.86
C ILE A 184 -10.93 1.17 9.99
N GLU A 185 -9.64 1.35 10.23
CA GLU A 185 -8.81 2.24 9.41
C GLU A 185 -8.64 1.70 7.99
N ILE A 186 -8.82 2.58 7.02
CA ILE A 186 -8.64 2.26 5.60
C ILE A 186 -7.33 2.88 5.12
N HIS A 187 -6.38 2.05 4.76
CA HIS A 187 -5.14 2.44 4.12
C HIS A 187 -5.19 2.07 2.64
N THR A 188 -5.06 3.04 1.76
CA THR A 188 -5.07 2.76 0.31
C THR A 188 -3.65 2.62 -0.23
N ARG A 189 -3.48 1.72 -1.21
CA ARG A 189 -2.25 1.52 -1.97
C ARG A 189 -2.53 1.51 -3.47
N SER A 190 -1.49 1.38 -4.27
CA SER A 190 -1.58 1.35 -5.74
C SER A 190 -2.12 2.65 -6.36
N THR A 191 -1.92 3.78 -5.68
CA THR A 191 -2.37 5.11 -6.13
C THR A 191 -1.95 5.42 -7.57
N PHE A 192 -0.72 5.04 -7.96
CA PHE A 192 -0.19 5.24 -9.31
C PHE A 192 -0.22 3.96 -10.17
N LEU A 193 -0.80 2.87 -9.68
CA LEU A 193 -0.86 1.57 -10.35
C LEU A 193 0.53 1.15 -10.89
N GLN A 194 1.52 1.06 -10.00
CA GLN A 194 2.93 0.78 -10.31
C GLN A 194 3.55 1.73 -11.37
N GLY A 195 3.12 2.99 -11.43
CA GLY A 195 3.58 4.00 -12.37
C GLY A 195 2.76 4.06 -13.66
N LEU A 196 1.93 3.06 -13.97
CA LEU A 196 1.17 3.00 -15.22
C LEU A 196 0.26 4.21 -15.43
N LEU A 197 -0.35 4.75 -14.37
CA LEU A 197 -1.21 5.93 -14.43
C LEU A 197 -0.44 7.26 -14.63
N LEU A 198 0.87 7.23 -14.50
CA LEU A 198 1.74 8.40 -14.70
C LEU A 198 2.33 8.45 -16.10
N CYS A 199 2.28 7.35 -16.87
CA CYS A 199 2.85 7.25 -18.21
C CYS A 199 2.21 8.26 -19.18
N ASN A 200 3.02 8.78 -20.10
CA ASN A 200 2.52 9.34 -21.34
C ASN A 200 1.98 8.22 -22.25
N LEU A 201 1.05 8.53 -23.14
CA LEU A 201 0.41 7.50 -23.98
C LEU A 201 1.39 6.65 -24.80
N ASN A 202 2.50 7.26 -25.26
CA ASN A 202 3.54 6.57 -26.03
C ASN A 202 4.50 5.73 -25.17
N GLU A 203 4.44 5.85 -23.85
CA GLU A 203 5.29 5.12 -22.90
C GLU A 203 4.56 3.91 -22.31
N ILE A 204 3.26 3.79 -22.55
CA ILE A 204 2.46 2.67 -22.05
C ILE A 204 2.93 1.36 -22.70
N PRO A 205 3.34 0.36 -21.91
CA PRO A 205 3.81 -0.92 -22.47
C PRO A 205 2.74 -1.61 -23.30
N TYR A 206 3.16 -2.22 -24.43
CA TYR A 206 2.27 -2.85 -25.41
C TYR A 206 1.26 -3.84 -24.81
N LYS A 207 1.65 -4.55 -23.78
CA LYS A 207 0.76 -5.48 -23.07
C LYS A 207 -0.52 -4.85 -22.51
N PHE A 208 -0.56 -3.54 -22.35
CA PHE A 208 -1.74 -2.78 -21.91
C PHE A 208 -2.58 -2.19 -23.05
N ASN A 209 -2.25 -2.48 -24.31
CA ASN A 209 -2.95 -1.92 -25.47
C ASN A 209 -4.46 -2.25 -25.50
N LYS A 210 -4.87 -3.35 -24.90
CA LYS A 210 -6.30 -3.71 -24.74
C LYS A 210 -7.12 -2.61 -24.05
N TRP A 211 -6.49 -1.80 -23.20
CA TRP A 211 -7.15 -0.75 -22.41
C TRP A 211 -6.76 0.66 -22.84
N LYS A 212 -6.30 0.80 -24.09
CA LYS A 212 -5.83 2.08 -24.65
C LYS A 212 -6.86 3.19 -24.47
N ASP A 213 -8.14 2.93 -24.69
CA ASP A 213 -9.22 3.91 -24.57
C ASP A 213 -9.32 4.49 -23.14
N ILE A 214 -9.04 3.69 -22.10
CA ILE A 214 -9.02 4.16 -20.71
C ILE A 214 -7.87 5.16 -20.53
N PHE A 215 -6.69 4.84 -21.04
CA PHE A 215 -5.52 5.71 -20.90
C PHE A 215 -5.63 6.99 -21.72
N GLU A 216 -6.20 6.91 -22.94
CA GLU A 216 -6.49 8.09 -23.77
C GLU A 216 -7.50 9.02 -23.10
N SER A 217 -8.55 8.46 -22.52
CA SER A 217 -9.54 9.24 -21.76
C SER A 217 -8.92 9.87 -20.50
N TRP A 218 -8.06 9.13 -19.78
CA TRP A 218 -7.33 9.63 -18.61
C TRP A 218 -6.40 10.78 -18.97
N ASP A 219 -5.61 10.64 -20.03
CA ASP A 219 -4.71 11.66 -20.53
C ASP A 219 -5.47 12.93 -20.97
N TYR A 220 -6.58 12.75 -21.71
CA TYR A 220 -7.45 13.84 -22.11
C TYR A 220 -8.03 14.62 -20.92
N GLN A 221 -8.54 13.91 -19.89
CA GLN A 221 -9.15 14.56 -18.73
C GLN A 221 -8.13 15.38 -17.94
N THR A 222 -6.95 14.84 -17.67
CA THR A 222 -5.89 15.54 -16.92
C THR A 222 -5.35 16.74 -17.69
N SER A 223 -5.14 16.58 -18.99
CA SER A 223 -4.68 17.67 -19.87
C SER A 223 -5.71 18.80 -19.98
N ASN A 224 -7.00 18.45 -20.08
CA ASN A 224 -8.08 19.44 -20.25
C ASN A 224 -8.25 20.37 -19.05
N ILE A 225 -7.95 19.89 -17.83
CA ILE A 225 -8.01 20.72 -16.62
C ILE A 225 -6.63 21.22 -16.16
N ASN A 226 -5.59 20.94 -16.95
CA ASN A 226 -4.20 21.33 -16.69
C ASN A 226 -3.70 20.88 -15.30
N ILE A 227 -3.89 19.60 -14.98
CA ILE A 227 -3.38 18.95 -13.75
C ILE A 227 -2.39 17.86 -14.13
N SER A 228 -1.34 17.67 -13.33
CA SER A 228 -0.46 16.51 -13.51
C SER A 228 -1.20 15.21 -13.15
N LYS A 229 -0.87 14.11 -13.85
CA LYS A 229 -1.43 12.79 -13.55
C LYS A 229 -1.17 12.37 -12.10
N MET A 230 0.00 12.70 -11.57
CA MET A 230 0.38 12.41 -10.19
C MET A 230 -0.50 13.16 -9.18
N GLU A 231 -0.65 14.47 -9.36
CA GLU A 231 -1.52 15.29 -8.53
C GLU A 231 -2.98 14.80 -8.60
N ALA A 232 -3.46 14.46 -9.79
CA ALA A 232 -4.80 13.94 -10.00
C ALA A 232 -5.05 12.61 -9.26
N CYS A 233 -4.09 11.67 -9.32
CA CYS A 233 -4.16 10.40 -8.59
C CYS A 233 -4.19 10.60 -7.07
N LEU A 234 -3.37 11.50 -6.55
CA LEU A 234 -3.32 11.81 -5.12
C LEU A 234 -4.61 12.46 -4.63
N ASN A 235 -5.10 13.45 -5.38
CA ASN A 235 -6.36 14.13 -5.05
C ASN A 235 -7.55 13.18 -5.10
N HIS A 236 -7.59 12.23 -6.04
CA HIS A 236 -8.65 11.23 -6.07
C HIS A 236 -8.72 10.48 -4.74
N SER A 237 -7.62 9.90 -4.27
CA SER A 237 -7.62 9.18 -2.99
C SER A 237 -7.88 10.10 -1.79
N ASN A 238 -7.36 11.33 -1.82
CA ASN A 238 -7.50 12.29 -0.73
C ASN A 238 -8.93 12.84 -0.60
N SER A 239 -9.73 12.81 -1.66
CA SER A 239 -11.12 13.30 -1.64
C SER A 239 -12.09 12.45 -0.79
N PHE A 240 -11.68 11.26 -0.38
CA PHE A 240 -12.47 10.36 0.46
C PHE A 240 -12.09 10.49 1.93
N ASN A 241 -13.01 10.97 2.75
CA ASN A 241 -12.78 11.16 4.19
C ASN A 241 -12.60 9.84 4.95
N GLU A 242 -13.13 8.75 4.41
CA GLU A 242 -13.03 7.40 4.94
C GLU A 242 -11.60 6.83 4.84
N ILE A 243 -10.78 7.37 3.94
CA ILE A 243 -9.38 6.95 3.80
C ILE A 243 -8.52 7.63 4.86
N ASN A 244 -7.90 6.83 5.71
CA ASN A 244 -7.02 7.30 6.79
C ASN A 244 -5.59 7.53 6.31
N LYS A 245 -5.06 6.63 5.47
CA LYS A 245 -3.70 6.73 4.92
C LYS A 245 -3.66 6.37 3.43
N ILE A 246 -2.83 7.08 2.68
CA ILE A 246 -2.55 6.87 1.27
C ILE A 246 -1.09 6.43 1.16
N ILE A 247 -0.87 5.14 0.89
CA ILE A 247 0.48 4.61 0.76
C ILE A 247 0.99 4.91 -0.64
N VAL A 248 2.02 5.73 -0.69
CA VAL A 248 2.63 6.19 -1.93
C VAL A 248 4.00 5.56 -2.08
N GLY A 249 4.14 4.69 -3.08
CA GLY A 249 5.45 4.23 -3.53
C GLY A 249 6.19 5.38 -4.22
N ILE A 250 7.48 5.48 -3.97
CA ILE A 250 8.35 6.49 -4.55
C ILE A 250 9.53 5.81 -5.27
N ASP A 251 9.89 6.33 -6.43
CA ASP A 251 10.96 5.76 -7.27
C ASP A 251 12.31 6.47 -7.03
N ASN A 252 12.26 7.73 -6.59
CA ASN A 252 13.43 8.55 -6.27
C ASN A 252 13.05 9.76 -5.40
N LEU A 253 14.07 10.43 -4.89
CA LEU A 253 13.92 11.60 -4.01
C LEU A 253 13.23 12.80 -4.69
N SER A 254 13.44 12.98 -6.00
CA SER A 254 12.80 14.08 -6.76
C SER A 254 11.28 13.88 -6.81
N GLN A 255 10.83 12.66 -7.11
CA GLN A 255 9.42 12.32 -7.12
C GLN A 255 8.77 12.52 -5.73
N PHE A 256 9.49 12.17 -4.65
CA PHE A 256 8.98 12.41 -3.29
C PHE A 256 8.79 13.90 -3.00
N LYS A 257 9.77 14.74 -3.38
CA LYS A 257 9.65 16.18 -3.24
C LYS A 257 8.51 16.76 -4.08
N GLU A 258 8.31 16.23 -5.28
CA GLU A 258 7.20 16.62 -6.15
C GLU A 258 5.85 16.29 -5.51
N ILE A 259 5.65 15.07 -4.98
CA ILE A 259 4.45 14.67 -4.26
C ILE A 259 4.11 15.67 -3.14
N LEU A 260 5.11 16.09 -2.38
CA LEU A 260 4.94 17.02 -1.27
C LEU A 260 4.69 18.47 -1.69
N SER A 261 4.93 18.81 -2.95
CA SER A 261 4.70 20.16 -3.49
C SER A 261 3.25 20.40 -3.91
N TYR A 262 2.45 19.35 -4.05
CA TYR A 262 1.07 19.47 -4.52
C TYR A 262 0.13 20.01 -3.44
N ASP A 263 -0.79 20.88 -3.87
CA ASP A 263 -1.88 21.37 -3.03
C ASP A 263 -3.08 20.42 -3.12
N LEU A 264 -3.07 19.41 -2.26
CA LEU A 264 -4.14 18.41 -2.18
C LEU A 264 -5.47 18.95 -1.60
N SER A 265 -5.55 20.23 -1.28
CA SER A 265 -6.80 20.87 -0.82
C SER A 265 -7.72 21.27 -1.98
N LYS A 266 -7.20 21.29 -3.21
CA LYS A 266 -7.97 21.65 -4.39
C LYS A 266 -9.03 20.59 -4.68
N ASP A 267 -10.26 21.05 -4.82
CA ASP A 267 -11.37 20.20 -5.22
C ASP A 267 -11.37 19.98 -6.74
N TYR A 268 -11.01 18.77 -7.14
CA TYR A 268 -11.03 18.32 -8.52
C TYR A 268 -12.30 17.53 -8.87
N GLN A 269 -13.47 17.91 -8.37
CA GLN A 269 -14.77 17.27 -8.67
C GLN A 269 -15.05 17.07 -10.17
N ARG A 270 -14.21 17.62 -11.04
CA ARG A 270 -14.34 17.55 -12.51
C ARG A 270 -13.75 16.28 -13.14
N LEU A 271 -12.92 15.53 -12.41
CA LEU A 271 -12.39 14.27 -12.91
C LEU A 271 -13.48 13.19 -12.82
N GLN A 272 -13.85 12.64 -13.97
CA GLN A 272 -14.71 11.46 -13.97
C GLN A 272 -13.89 10.25 -13.48
N SER A 273 -14.38 9.60 -12.45
CA SER A 273 -13.79 8.33 -12.02
C SER A 273 -14.06 7.26 -13.08
N PHE A 274 -13.02 6.51 -13.41
CA PHE A 274 -13.17 5.34 -14.25
C PHE A 274 -13.59 4.16 -13.37
N ASN A 275 -14.49 3.34 -13.86
CA ASN A 275 -14.92 2.11 -13.22
C ASN A 275 -14.38 0.92 -14.02
N CYS A 276 -13.11 0.62 -13.91
CA CYS A 276 -12.55 -0.57 -14.53
C CYS A 276 -12.82 -1.80 -13.65
N LEU A 277 -13.57 -2.76 -14.19
CA LEU A 277 -13.86 -4.03 -13.52
C LEU A 277 -12.91 -5.15 -13.96
N ASP A 278 -12.05 -4.89 -14.95
CA ASP A 278 -11.11 -5.90 -15.46
C ASP A 278 -9.94 -6.07 -14.49
N LYS A 279 -10.04 -7.14 -13.68
CA LYS A 279 -9.01 -7.51 -12.69
C LYS A 279 -7.65 -7.76 -13.31
N THR A 280 -7.58 -8.00 -14.61
CA THR A 280 -6.30 -8.16 -15.32
C THR A 280 -5.55 -6.83 -15.41
N LEU A 281 -6.27 -5.70 -15.51
CA LEU A 281 -5.65 -4.37 -15.47
C LEU A 281 -5.40 -3.88 -14.05
N ILE A 282 -6.46 -3.86 -13.22
CA ILE A 282 -6.41 -3.18 -11.92
C ILE A 282 -5.64 -3.93 -10.84
N ASN A 283 -5.34 -5.22 -11.04
CA ASN A 283 -4.53 -6.00 -10.11
C ASN A 283 -3.15 -6.35 -10.71
N PRO A 284 -2.08 -5.63 -10.32
CA PRO A 284 -0.74 -5.87 -10.84
C PRO A 284 -0.21 -7.29 -10.66
N SER A 285 -0.73 -8.09 -9.71
CA SER A 285 -0.31 -9.49 -9.55
C SER A 285 -0.69 -10.38 -10.75
N ASN A 286 -1.55 -9.89 -11.64
CA ASN A 286 -1.95 -10.59 -12.86
C ASN A 286 -1.12 -10.18 -14.11
N TRP A 287 -0.22 -9.21 -13.97
CA TRP A 287 0.47 -8.63 -15.13
C TRP A 287 1.58 -9.50 -15.74
N ASP A 288 2.06 -10.48 -15.00
CA ASP A 288 3.04 -11.43 -15.51
C ASP A 288 2.43 -12.38 -16.57
N SER A 289 1.10 -12.46 -16.61
CA SER A 289 0.35 -13.26 -17.57
C SER A 289 -0.09 -12.47 -18.82
N LEU A 290 0.28 -11.19 -18.96
CA LEU A 290 -0.05 -10.30 -20.06
C LEU A 290 1.01 -10.28 -21.17
#